data_c30a9e07b62973d3af039fbfbe31e82f
#
_entry.id   c30a9e07b62973d3af039fbfbe31e82f
#
_cell.length_a   1.000
_cell.length_b   1.000
_cell.length_c   1.000
_cell.angle_alpha   90.00
_cell.angle_beta   90.00
_cell.angle_gamma   90.00
#
_symmetry.space_group_name_H-M   'P 1'
#
loop_
_entity.id
_entity.type
_entity.pdbx_description
1 polymer ?
#
loop_
_entity_poly.entity_id
_entity_poly.type
_entity_poly.pdbx_seq_one_letter_code
_entity_poly.pdbx_strand_id
1 'polypeptide(L)'
;MTTDFTLPAEKVTLVAGLLADRVAQYDATRDRRAAFAYTYYRLTSTLAAGLEAGTPVFGDPPWVAELCETLASAYFGAMDGIDEWLAGRPGGAAEEVRPGDLPDSVPGPWRDVFAASSFRHSYVLEDVLFSMMAHISYDLPEALRRMAASTGDRSHIADFHRMNEVLASCIDGVQDDLSSRYVRGLGSWDRLFTRSDELLTNYGIRVARGLAWFNCDRLLDPDATEEASRSIGRSTAALISEIRSPGDRKLRAALWILRRLIPDRRHWPAAGTPVA
;
A
#
# COMPACT_ATOMS: atom_id res chain seq x y z
N MET A 1 -1.00 27.81 -22.79
CA MET A 1 -1.59 27.02 -21.68
C MET A 1 -2.50 25.97 -22.32
N THR A 2 -1.96 24.83 -22.66
CA THR A 2 -2.76 23.66 -23.08
C THR A 2 -3.30 23.05 -21.80
N THR A 3 -4.59 23.27 -21.52
CA THR A 3 -5.32 22.54 -20.49
C THR A 3 -5.36 21.07 -20.95
N ASP A 4 -4.58 20.25 -20.32
CA ASP A 4 -4.58 18.80 -20.55
C ASP A 4 -5.90 18.24 -20.00
N PHE A 5 -6.86 18.02 -20.90
CA PHE A 5 -8.19 17.48 -20.57
C PHE A 5 -8.14 15.95 -20.56
N THR A 6 -7.17 15.37 -19.85
CA THR A 6 -7.17 13.93 -19.60
C THR A 6 -8.40 13.57 -18.76
N LEU A 7 -9.24 12.65 -19.25
CA LEU A 7 -10.42 12.22 -18.49
C LEU A 7 -10.00 11.59 -17.16
N PRO A 8 -10.78 11.75 -16.08
CA PRO A 8 -10.45 11.17 -14.77
C PRO A 8 -10.14 9.67 -14.81
N ALA A 9 -10.91 8.90 -15.58
CA ALA A 9 -10.67 7.47 -15.78
C ALA A 9 -9.34 7.19 -16.50
N GLU A 10 -8.99 7.99 -17.52
CA GLU A 10 -7.72 7.86 -18.25
C GLU A 10 -6.53 8.14 -17.33
N LYS A 11 -6.61 9.19 -16.48
CA LYS A 11 -5.58 9.52 -15.50
C LYS A 11 -5.33 8.35 -14.55
N VAL A 12 -6.38 7.74 -14.01
CA VAL A 12 -6.27 6.60 -13.10
C VAL A 12 -5.77 5.33 -13.85
N THR A 13 -6.14 5.16 -15.11
CA THR A 13 -5.64 4.08 -15.97
C THR A 13 -4.13 4.20 -16.21
N LEU A 14 -3.62 5.43 -16.41
CA LEU A 14 -2.17 5.66 -16.52
C LEU A 14 -1.45 5.26 -15.22
N VAL A 15 -1.99 5.64 -14.06
CA VAL A 15 -1.44 5.21 -12.76
C VAL A 15 -1.44 3.68 -12.63
N ALA A 16 -2.53 3.01 -13.03
CA ALA A 16 -2.61 1.55 -13.03
C ALA A 16 -1.54 0.93 -13.95
N GLY A 17 -1.29 1.53 -15.12
CA GLY A 17 -0.23 1.10 -16.05
C GLY A 17 1.16 1.16 -15.40
N LEU A 18 1.50 2.28 -14.74
CA LEU A 18 2.76 2.42 -14.02
C LEU A 18 2.91 1.40 -12.88
N LEU A 19 1.82 1.08 -12.18
CA LEU A 19 1.82 0.04 -11.15
C LEU A 19 2.03 -1.34 -11.76
N ALA A 20 1.42 -1.65 -12.91
CA ALA A 20 1.61 -2.90 -13.64
C ALA A 20 3.07 -3.09 -14.08
N ASP A 21 3.71 -2.03 -14.59
CA ASP A 21 5.13 -2.05 -14.95
C ASP A 21 6.01 -2.32 -13.74
N ARG A 22 5.69 -1.70 -12.60
CA ARG A 22 6.41 -1.94 -11.34
C ARG A 22 6.23 -3.37 -10.84
N VAL A 23 5.04 -3.95 -10.95
CA VAL A 23 4.79 -5.37 -10.64
C VAL A 23 5.65 -6.27 -11.52
N ALA A 24 5.67 -6.04 -12.84
CA ALA A 24 6.45 -6.83 -13.77
C ALA A 24 7.95 -6.78 -13.46
N GLN A 25 8.47 -5.60 -13.10
CA GLN A 25 9.86 -5.41 -12.67
C GLN A 25 10.17 -6.22 -11.40
N TYR A 26 9.31 -6.14 -10.39
CA TYR A 26 9.49 -6.86 -9.13
C TYR A 26 9.33 -8.37 -9.27
N ASP A 27 8.42 -8.84 -10.12
CA ASP A 27 8.27 -10.26 -10.43
C ASP A 27 9.53 -10.81 -11.11
N ALA A 28 10.09 -10.08 -12.07
CA ALA A 28 11.30 -10.49 -12.79
C ALA A 28 12.51 -10.64 -11.86
N THR A 29 12.59 -9.81 -10.82
CA THR A 29 13.68 -9.82 -9.83
C THR A 29 13.35 -10.63 -8.58
N ARG A 30 12.14 -11.18 -8.49
CA ARG A 30 11.59 -11.88 -7.31
C ARG A 30 11.61 -11.01 -6.05
N ASP A 31 11.32 -9.74 -6.24
CA ASP A 31 11.25 -8.76 -5.16
C ASP A 31 9.91 -8.86 -4.43
N ARG A 32 9.96 -8.95 -3.10
CA ARG A 32 8.77 -9.11 -2.26
C ARG A 32 7.79 -7.95 -2.32
N ARG A 33 8.25 -6.78 -2.74
CA ARG A 33 7.43 -5.59 -2.98
C ARG A 33 6.37 -5.81 -4.07
N ALA A 34 6.54 -6.84 -4.92
CA ALA A 34 5.58 -7.24 -5.93
C ALA A 34 4.18 -7.48 -5.36
N ALA A 35 4.08 -8.09 -4.18
CA ALA A 35 2.79 -8.43 -3.58
C ALA A 35 1.91 -7.21 -3.29
N PHE A 36 2.49 -6.15 -2.71
CA PHE A 36 1.76 -4.92 -2.49
C PHE A 36 1.56 -4.12 -3.78
N ALA A 37 2.56 -4.04 -4.66
CA ALA A 37 2.41 -3.37 -5.95
C ALA A 37 1.26 -3.98 -6.76
N TYR A 38 1.12 -5.31 -6.76
CA TYR A 38 0.01 -6.01 -7.39
C TYR A 38 -1.34 -5.69 -6.74
N THR A 39 -1.41 -5.70 -5.41
CA THR A 39 -2.61 -5.27 -4.67
C THR A 39 -3.02 -3.86 -5.07
N TYR A 40 -2.08 -2.94 -5.09
CA TYR A 40 -2.33 -1.54 -5.44
C TYR A 40 -2.76 -1.40 -6.90
N TYR A 41 -2.12 -2.11 -7.82
CA TYR A 41 -2.54 -2.19 -9.22
C TYR A 41 -4.01 -2.62 -9.36
N ARG A 42 -4.42 -3.70 -8.69
CA ARG A 42 -5.79 -4.22 -8.76
C ARG A 42 -6.81 -3.21 -8.21
N LEU A 43 -6.52 -2.58 -7.08
CA LEU A 43 -7.37 -1.54 -6.49
C LEU A 43 -7.49 -0.32 -7.41
N THR A 44 -6.39 0.12 -8.01
CA THR A 44 -6.35 1.26 -8.92
C THR A 44 -7.08 0.96 -10.24
N SER A 45 -6.91 -0.24 -10.79
CA SER A 45 -7.64 -0.68 -12.00
C SER A 45 -9.14 -0.76 -11.76
N THR A 46 -9.56 -1.20 -10.58
CA THR A 46 -10.99 -1.22 -10.21
C THR A 46 -11.55 0.20 -10.09
N LEU A 47 -10.76 1.14 -9.55
CA LEU A 47 -11.16 2.56 -9.50
C LEU A 47 -11.27 3.16 -10.90
N ALA A 48 -10.33 2.88 -11.80
CA ALA A 48 -10.39 3.33 -13.20
C ALA A 48 -11.67 2.84 -13.90
N ALA A 49 -11.96 1.54 -13.78
CA ALA A 49 -13.17 0.95 -14.34
C ALA A 49 -14.45 1.54 -13.73
N GLY A 50 -14.46 1.83 -12.43
CA GLY A 50 -15.57 2.48 -11.74
C GLY A 50 -15.80 3.91 -12.24
N LEU A 51 -14.74 4.68 -12.45
CA LEU A 51 -14.81 6.04 -13.00
C LEU A 51 -15.32 6.01 -14.45
N GLU A 52 -14.86 5.08 -15.26
CA GLU A 52 -15.32 4.90 -16.66
C GLU A 52 -16.80 4.51 -16.70
N ALA A 53 -17.23 3.59 -15.86
CA ALA A 53 -18.62 3.14 -15.77
C ALA A 53 -19.55 4.14 -15.07
N GLY A 54 -19.01 5.17 -14.39
CA GLY A 54 -19.77 6.08 -13.54
C GLY A 54 -20.41 5.39 -12.33
N THR A 55 -19.80 4.30 -11.83
CA THR A 55 -20.31 3.51 -10.71
C THR A 55 -19.16 3.11 -9.77
N PRO A 56 -19.16 3.57 -8.49
CA PRO A 56 -20.15 4.47 -7.89
C PRO A 56 -20.12 5.89 -8.47
N VAL A 57 -21.20 6.63 -8.34
CA VAL A 57 -21.27 8.02 -8.80
C VAL A 57 -20.47 8.92 -7.84
N PHE A 58 -19.36 9.46 -8.29
CA PHE A 58 -18.58 10.47 -7.58
C PHE A 58 -19.14 11.88 -7.84
N GLY A 59 -19.08 12.73 -6.82
CA GLY A 59 -19.47 14.13 -6.94
C GLY A 59 -18.43 14.94 -7.72
N ASP A 60 -17.15 14.62 -7.53
CA ASP A 60 -16.01 15.23 -8.22
C ASP A 60 -15.02 14.15 -8.69
N PRO A 61 -15.28 13.50 -9.84
CA PRO A 61 -14.35 12.52 -10.41
C PRO A 61 -12.94 13.06 -10.68
N PRO A 62 -12.73 14.30 -11.13
CA PRO A 62 -11.41 14.90 -11.24
C PRO A 62 -10.63 14.90 -9.93
N TRP A 63 -11.25 15.29 -8.83
CA TRP A 63 -10.62 15.26 -7.50
C TRP A 63 -10.20 13.83 -7.09
N VAL A 64 -11.06 12.84 -7.36
CA VAL A 64 -10.75 11.42 -7.08
C VAL A 64 -9.54 10.95 -7.86
N ALA A 65 -9.45 11.31 -9.14
CA ALA A 65 -8.32 10.96 -9.99
C ALA A 65 -7.01 11.66 -9.54
N GLU A 66 -7.11 12.93 -9.15
CA GLU A 66 -5.98 13.70 -8.61
C GLU A 66 -5.46 13.13 -7.30
N LEU A 67 -6.36 12.72 -6.39
CA LEU A 67 -5.97 12.04 -5.16
C LEU A 67 -5.26 10.71 -5.45
N CYS A 68 -5.76 9.93 -6.41
CA CYS A 68 -5.14 8.68 -6.82
C CYS A 68 -3.72 8.91 -7.34
N GLU A 69 -3.51 9.88 -8.22
CA GLU A 69 -2.19 10.24 -8.77
C GLU A 69 -1.24 10.76 -7.69
N THR A 70 -1.71 11.67 -6.84
CA THR A 70 -0.91 12.25 -5.75
C THR A 70 -0.44 11.17 -4.77
N LEU A 71 -1.34 10.26 -4.42
CA LEU A 71 -1.05 9.14 -3.52
C LEU A 71 -0.10 8.13 -4.16
N ALA A 72 -0.28 7.83 -5.45
CA ALA A 72 0.63 6.94 -6.19
C ALA A 72 2.03 7.53 -6.34
N SER A 73 2.13 8.85 -6.54
CA SER A 73 3.42 9.55 -6.61
C SER A 73 4.21 9.44 -5.32
N ALA A 74 3.55 9.48 -4.15
CA ALA A 74 4.23 9.27 -2.86
C ALA A 74 4.80 7.84 -2.75
N TYR A 75 4.02 6.83 -3.15
CA TYR A 75 4.47 5.44 -3.20
C TYR A 75 5.65 5.26 -4.15
N PHE A 76 5.56 5.75 -5.39
CA PHE A 76 6.65 5.62 -6.37
C PHE A 76 7.92 6.29 -5.86
N GLY A 77 7.84 7.50 -5.30
CA GLY A 77 9.00 8.18 -4.74
C GLY A 77 9.70 7.40 -3.63
N ALA A 78 8.93 6.74 -2.75
CA ALA A 78 9.49 5.87 -1.72
C ALA A 78 10.16 4.63 -2.33
N MET A 79 9.54 4.01 -3.35
CA MET A 79 10.10 2.83 -4.02
C MET A 79 11.35 3.15 -4.83
N ASP A 80 11.36 4.29 -5.53
CA ASP A 80 12.53 4.76 -6.29
C ASP A 80 13.72 5.03 -5.36
N GLY A 81 13.49 5.65 -4.21
CA GLY A 81 14.55 5.84 -3.21
C GLY A 81 15.12 4.53 -2.65
N ILE A 82 14.27 3.50 -2.48
CA ILE A 82 14.73 2.16 -2.09
C ILE A 82 15.53 1.51 -3.22
N ASP A 83 15.05 1.62 -4.47
CA ASP A 83 15.73 1.04 -5.64
C ASP A 83 17.10 1.68 -5.88
N GLU A 84 17.20 3.00 -5.74
CA GLU A 84 18.48 3.73 -5.83
C GLU A 84 19.46 3.25 -4.75
N TRP A 85 18.99 3.10 -3.52
CA TRP A 85 19.80 2.59 -2.42
C TRP A 85 20.26 1.13 -2.66
N LEU A 86 19.37 0.27 -3.17
CA LEU A 86 19.73 -1.12 -3.52
C LEU A 86 20.78 -1.18 -4.64
N ALA A 87 20.66 -0.33 -5.65
CA ALA A 87 21.62 -0.27 -6.76
C ALA A 87 23.04 0.12 -6.30
N GLY A 88 23.16 0.90 -5.22
CA GLY A 88 24.43 1.27 -4.61
C GLY A 88 25.07 0.21 -3.70
N ARG A 89 24.38 -0.92 -3.41
CA ARG A 89 24.89 -1.96 -2.51
C ARG A 89 25.67 -3.06 -3.24
N PRO A 90 26.95 -3.28 -2.91
CA PRO A 90 27.66 -4.46 -3.37
C PRO A 90 27.10 -5.71 -2.68
N GLY A 91 26.48 -6.62 -3.42
CA GLY A 91 26.05 -7.93 -2.90
C GLY A 91 24.54 -8.22 -2.91
N GLY A 92 23.70 -7.29 -3.32
CA GLY A 92 22.24 -7.53 -3.48
C GLY A 92 21.47 -7.65 -2.17
N ALA A 93 20.16 -7.88 -2.28
CA ALA A 93 19.16 -7.87 -1.18
C ALA A 93 19.21 -9.11 -0.24
N ALA A 94 20.31 -9.83 -0.13
CA ALA A 94 20.36 -11.09 0.62
C ALA A 94 20.53 -10.97 2.14
N GLU A 95 20.83 -9.77 2.65
CA GLU A 95 21.01 -9.53 4.08
C GLU A 95 19.78 -8.88 4.71
N GLU A 96 19.50 -9.23 5.97
CA GLU A 96 18.48 -8.54 6.75
C GLU A 96 18.81 -7.05 6.85
N VAL A 97 17.88 -6.22 6.40
CA VAL A 97 18.01 -4.76 6.38
C VAL A 97 17.39 -4.18 7.65
N ARG A 98 18.03 -3.16 8.21
CA ARG A 98 17.46 -2.36 9.31
C ARG A 98 16.92 -1.04 8.76
N PRO A 99 15.89 -0.45 9.38
CA PRO A 99 15.36 0.85 8.94
C PRO A 99 16.43 1.95 8.83
N GLY A 100 17.42 1.93 9.74
CA GLY A 100 18.54 2.89 9.75
C GLY A 100 19.60 2.67 8.66
N ASP A 101 19.53 1.58 7.91
CA ASP A 101 20.45 1.32 6.79
C ASP A 101 20.01 2.09 5.54
N LEU A 102 18.73 2.48 5.44
CA LEU A 102 18.20 3.23 4.32
C LEU A 102 18.41 4.74 4.50
N PRO A 103 18.56 5.49 3.40
CA PRO A 103 18.76 6.94 3.46
C PRO A 103 17.51 7.67 3.97
N ASP A 104 17.71 8.86 4.53
CA ASP A 104 16.62 9.71 5.02
C ASP A 104 15.68 10.23 3.91
N SER A 105 16.10 10.14 2.64
CA SER A 105 15.24 10.42 1.49
C SER A 105 14.08 9.43 1.37
N VAL A 106 14.20 8.20 1.90
CA VAL A 106 13.10 7.25 2.01
C VAL A 106 12.31 7.55 3.27
N PRO A 107 10.98 7.78 3.18
CA PRO A 107 10.16 8.05 4.36
C PRO A 107 10.26 6.95 5.43
N GLY A 108 10.31 7.36 6.71
CA GLY A 108 10.52 6.45 7.84
C GLY A 108 9.63 5.20 7.81
N PRO A 109 8.30 5.30 7.67
CA PRO A 109 7.42 4.14 7.60
C PRO A 109 7.76 3.18 6.45
N TRP A 110 8.22 3.67 5.29
CA TRP A 110 8.65 2.81 4.20
C TRP A 110 10.01 2.14 4.47
N ARG A 111 10.89 2.79 5.25
CA ARG A 111 12.11 2.13 5.76
C ARG A 111 11.76 0.96 6.67
N ASP A 112 10.76 1.14 7.56
CA ASP A 112 10.28 0.08 8.47
C ASP A 112 9.62 -1.07 7.68
N VAL A 113 8.80 -0.77 6.67
CA VAL A 113 8.19 -1.76 5.76
C VAL A 113 9.26 -2.57 5.06
N PHE A 114 10.22 -1.91 4.42
CA PHE A 114 11.27 -2.60 3.67
C PHE A 114 12.12 -3.49 4.58
N ALA A 115 12.50 -2.99 5.76
CA ALA A 115 13.22 -3.77 6.76
C ALA A 115 12.41 -4.98 7.25
N ALA A 116 11.11 -4.81 7.48
CA ALA A 116 10.23 -5.90 7.89
C ALA A 116 10.08 -6.98 6.80
N SER A 117 9.92 -6.55 5.54
CA SER A 117 9.80 -7.46 4.38
C SER A 117 11.13 -8.13 4.01
N SER A 118 12.29 -7.55 4.34
CA SER A 118 13.61 -8.18 4.11
C SER A 118 13.85 -9.37 5.03
N PHE A 119 13.07 -9.52 6.11
CA PHE A 119 13.18 -10.63 7.02
C PHE A 119 12.91 -11.96 6.31
N ARG A 120 13.83 -12.91 6.42
CA ARG A 120 13.81 -14.20 5.68
C ARG A 120 12.48 -14.96 5.76
N HIS A 121 11.78 -14.83 6.85
CA HIS A 121 10.56 -15.57 7.16
C HIS A 121 9.28 -14.72 7.05
N SER A 122 9.30 -13.54 6.39
CA SER A 122 8.04 -12.84 6.09
C SER A 122 7.22 -13.60 5.06
N TYR A 123 5.91 -13.57 5.15
CA TYR A 123 5.01 -14.18 4.17
C TYR A 123 4.22 -13.12 3.40
N VAL A 124 3.66 -13.50 2.27
CA VAL A 124 3.06 -12.57 1.28
C VAL A 124 2.07 -11.60 1.91
N LEU A 125 1.18 -12.09 2.77
CA LEU A 125 0.17 -11.26 3.41
C LEU A 125 0.77 -10.23 4.38
N GLU A 126 1.86 -10.56 5.09
CA GLU A 126 2.57 -9.61 5.94
C GLU A 126 3.20 -8.48 5.10
N ASP A 127 3.80 -8.82 3.96
CA ASP A 127 4.40 -7.82 3.07
C ASP A 127 3.34 -6.83 2.57
N VAL A 128 2.13 -7.33 2.26
CA VAL A 128 0.97 -6.48 1.89
C VAL A 128 0.51 -5.63 3.07
N LEU A 129 0.35 -6.23 4.26
CA LEU A 129 -0.10 -5.51 5.46
C LEU A 129 0.83 -4.38 5.87
N PHE A 130 2.14 -4.64 5.92
CA PHE A 130 3.12 -3.62 6.26
C PHE A 130 3.06 -2.45 5.29
N SER A 131 3.00 -2.75 3.99
CA SER A 131 2.91 -1.74 2.93
C SER A 131 1.60 -0.96 3.00
N MET A 132 0.47 -1.63 3.25
CA MET A 132 -0.83 -0.95 3.46
C MET A 132 -0.79 0.00 4.65
N MET A 133 -0.12 -0.37 5.75
CA MET A 133 0.01 0.51 6.91
C MET A 133 0.78 1.79 6.55
N ALA A 134 1.90 1.69 5.86
CA ALA A 134 2.63 2.87 5.40
C ALA A 134 1.78 3.70 4.42
N HIS A 135 1.18 3.06 3.43
CA HIS A 135 0.44 3.74 2.37
C HIS A 135 -0.82 4.46 2.88
N ILE A 136 -1.63 3.79 3.73
CA ILE A 136 -2.89 4.38 4.23
C ILE A 136 -2.65 5.30 5.43
N SER A 137 -1.75 4.92 6.34
CA SER A 137 -1.60 5.68 7.60
C SER A 137 -0.60 6.83 7.49
N TYR A 138 0.32 6.80 6.50
CA TYR A 138 1.34 7.83 6.32
C TYR A 138 1.21 8.58 4.99
N ASP A 139 1.19 7.89 3.81
CA ASP A 139 1.15 8.58 2.52
C ASP A 139 -0.20 9.27 2.28
N LEU A 140 -1.32 8.62 2.62
CA LEU A 140 -2.65 9.15 2.34
C LEU A 140 -2.96 10.47 3.08
N PRO A 141 -2.66 10.64 4.39
CA PRO A 141 -2.83 11.94 5.04
C PRO A 141 -2.02 13.05 4.37
N GLU A 142 -0.79 12.75 3.94
CA GLU A 142 0.08 13.71 3.29
C GLU A 142 -0.41 14.06 1.87
N ALA A 143 -0.92 13.08 1.12
CA ALA A 143 -1.55 13.30 -0.18
C ALA A 143 -2.79 14.22 -0.05
N LEU A 144 -3.65 13.93 0.91
CA LEU A 144 -4.82 14.76 1.23
C LEU A 144 -4.42 16.18 1.63
N ARG A 145 -3.36 16.34 2.44
CA ARG A 145 -2.82 17.65 2.82
C ARG A 145 -2.35 18.44 1.60
N ARG A 146 -1.61 17.79 0.69
CA ARG A 146 -1.13 18.46 -0.55
C ARG A 146 -2.28 18.96 -1.40
N MET A 147 -3.32 18.14 -1.57
CA MET A 147 -4.52 18.53 -2.31
C MET A 147 -5.26 19.68 -1.64
N ALA A 148 -5.50 19.60 -0.33
CA ALA A 148 -6.17 20.66 0.42
C ALA A 148 -5.36 21.96 0.43
N ALA A 149 -4.03 21.89 0.52
CA ALA A 149 -3.16 23.05 0.46
C ALA A 149 -3.18 23.74 -0.90
N SER A 150 -3.41 23.00 -2.00
CA SER A 150 -3.50 23.54 -3.35
C SER A 150 -4.85 24.18 -3.66
N THR A 151 -5.94 23.67 -3.09
CA THR A 151 -7.31 24.10 -3.40
C THR A 151 -7.99 24.89 -2.27
N GLY A 152 -7.51 24.73 -1.04
CA GLY A 152 -8.19 25.25 0.16
C GLY A 152 -9.51 24.55 0.48
N ASP A 153 -9.83 23.47 -0.24
CA ASP A 153 -11.13 22.78 -0.18
C ASP A 153 -11.06 21.44 0.54
N ARG A 154 -11.99 21.23 1.46
CA ARG A 154 -12.19 20.01 2.25
C ARG A 154 -13.58 19.41 2.06
N SER A 155 -14.32 19.86 1.03
CA SER A 155 -15.71 19.42 0.79
C SER A 155 -15.84 17.98 0.27
N HIS A 156 -14.73 17.37 -0.19
CA HIS A 156 -14.73 16.08 -0.89
C HIS A 156 -14.80 14.84 0.02
N ILE A 157 -15.16 15.01 1.29
CA ILE A 157 -15.27 13.89 2.26
C ILE A 157 -16.25 12.80 1.79
N ALA A 158 -17.33 13.19 1.10
CA ALA A 158 -18.30 12.24 0.56
C ALA A 158 -17.66 11.32 -0.50
N ASP A 159 -16.90 11.90 -1.43
CA ASP A 159 -16.18 11.13 -2.45
C ASP A 159 -15.07 10.29 -1.86
N PHE A 160 -14.35 10.83 -0.87
CA PHE A 160 -13.36 10.07 -0.12
C PHE A 160 -13.94 8.82 0.53
N HIS A 161 -15.12 8.93 1.14
CA HIS A 161 -15.81 7.77 1.72
C HIS A 161 -16.40 6.83 0.66
N ARG A 162 -16.86 7.37 -0.47
CA ARG A 162 -17.40 6.58 -1.58
C ARG A 162 -16.34 5.68 -2.22
N MET A 163 -15.07 6.11 -2.24
CA MET A 163 -13.95 5.24 -2.63
C MET A 163 -13.87 3.95 -1.80
N ASN A 164 -14.41 3.93 -0.56
CA ASN A 164 -14.45 2.70 0.23
C ASN A 164 -15.38 1.62 -0.38
N GLU A 165 -16.36 2.01 -1.19
CA GLU A 165 -17.23 1.06 -1.89
C GLU A 165 -16.46 0.35 -3.00
N VAL A 166 -15.62 1.10 -3.73
CA VAL A 166 -14.71 0.54 -4.74
C VAL A 166 -13.73 -0.44 -4.10
N LEU A 167 -13.08 -0.04 -3.00
CA LEU A 167 -12.15 -0.89 -2.28
C LEU A 167 -12.83 -2.17 -1.77
N ALA A 168 -14.03 -2.04 -1.19
CA ALA A 168 -14.78 -3.18 -0.68
C ALA A 168 -15.16 -4.19 -1.79
N SER A 169 -15.48 -3.70 -3.00
CA SER A 169 -15.92 -4.55 -4.09
C SER A 169 -14.83 -5.49 -4.66
N CYS A 170 -13.55 -5.19 -4.41
CA CYS A 170 -12.44 -5.95 -4.97
C CYS A 170 -11.57 -6.69 -3.93
N ILE A 171 -11.78 -6.48 -2.63
CA ILE A 171 -10.92 -7.08 -1.59
C ILE A 171 -10.84 -8.59 -1.69
N ASP A 172 -11.98 -9.29 -1.79
CA ASP A 172 -12.00 -10.75 -1.86
C ASP A 172 -11.29 -11.26 -3.12
N GLY A 173 -11.55 -10.62 -4.27
CA GLY A 173 -10.88 -10.96 -5.53
C GLY A 173 -9.37 -10.74 -5.48
N VAL A 174 -8.93 -9.65 -4.86
CA VAL A 174 -7.49 -9.34 -4.69
C VAL A 174 -6.81 -10.38 -3.81
N GLN A 175 -7.46 -10.86 -2.75
CA GLN A 175 -6.89 -11.90 -1.89
C GLN A 175 -6.73 -13.24 -2.64
N ASP A 176 -7.74 -13.65 -3.41
CA ASP A 176 -7.69 -14.87 -4.23
C ASP A 176 -6.58 -14.78 -5.29
N ASP A 177 -6.46 -13.62 -5.94
CA ASP A 177 -5.43 -13.37 -6.96
C ASP A 177 -4.02 -13.35 -6.37
N LEU A 178 -3.82 -12.71 -5.21
CA LEU A 178 -2.55 -12.74 -4.49
C LEU A 178 -2.13 -14.16 -4.14
N SER A 179 -3.08 -14.95 -3.63
CA SER A 179 -2.82 -16.34 -3.27
C SER A 179 -2.44 -17.16 -4.49
N SER A 180 -3.17 -17.01 -5.60
CA SER A 180 -2.90 -17.74 -6.83
C SER A 180 -1.56 -17.35 -7.46
N ARG A 181 -1.19 -16.06 -7.39
CA ARG A 181 0.01 -15.51 -8.03
C ARG A 181 1.29 -15.78 -7.23
N TYR A 182 1.24 -15.65 -5.90
CA TYR A 182 2.44 -15.64 -5.05
C TYR A 182 2.53 -16.77 -4.03
N VAL A 183 1.51 -17.66 -3.92
CA VAL A 183 1.50 -18.71 -2.92
C VAL A 183 1.15 -20.06 -3.54
N ARG A 184 1.94 -21.11 -3.24
CA ARG A 184 1.65 -22.47 -3.71
C ARG A 184 0.81 -23.26 -2.71
N GLY A 185 -0.33 -23.78 -3.15
CA GLY A 185 -1.00 -24.90 -2.49
C GLY A 185 -1.70 -24.60 -1.16
N LEU A 186 -2.18 -23.38 -0.93
CA LEU A 186 -2.84 -22.98 0.32
C LEU A 186 -4.37 -22.96 0.29
N GLY A 187 -5.03 -23.42 -0.75
CA GLY A 187 -6.46 -23.25 -0.99
C GLY A 187 -7.46 -23.48 0.16
N SER A 188 -7.03 -24.10 1.29
CA SER A 188 -7.88 -24.30 2.47
C SER A 188 -7.38 -23.54 3.71
N TRP A 189 -6.09 -23.31 3.83
CA TRP A 189 -5.47 -22.65 4.98
C TRP A 189 -5.53 -21.13 4.88
N ASP A 190 -5.57 -20.60 3.66
CA ASP A 190 -5.67 -19.18 3.36
C ASP A 190 -6.97 -18.56 3.92
N ARG A 191 -8.08 -19.32 3.80
CA ARG A 191 -9.38 -18.92 4.36
C ARG A 191 -9.39 -18.83 5.89
N LEU A 192 -8.50 -19.56 6.57
CA LEU A 192 -8.42 -19.53 8.03
C LEU A 192 -7.69 -18.27 8.52
N PHE A 193 -6.69 -17.80 7.76
CA PHE A 193 -5.88 -16.63 8.12
C PHE A 193 -6.48 -15.31 7.64
N THR A 194 -7.11 -15.27 6.47
CA THR A 194 -7.82 -14.08 5.96
C THR A 194 -9.04 -13.71 6.81
N ARG A 195 -9.61 -14.67 7.52
CA ARG A 195 -10.77 -14.44 8.39
C ARG A 195 -10.43 -13.84 9.76
N SER A 196 -9.16 -13.90 10.17
CA SER A 196 -8.72 -13.45 11.49
C SER A 196 -8.06 -12.09 11.47
N ASP A 197 -7.81 -11.51 10.28
CA ASP A 197 -7.07 -10.27 10.15
C ASP A 197 -8.03 -9.10 9.92
N GLU A 198 -8.53 -8.54 11.02
CA GLU A 198 -9.45 -7.40 11.01
C GLU A 198 -8.89 -6.19 10.24
N LEU A 199 -7.56 -6.09 10.08
CA LEU A 199 -6.90 -4.99 9.38
C LEU A 199 -7.11 -5.05 7.86
N LEU A 200 -7.22 -6.25 7.27
CA LEU A 200 -7.53 -6.44 5.84
C LEU A 200 -9.03 -6.51 5.56
N THR A 201 -9.85 -6.38 6.58
CA THR A 201 -11.30 -6.32 6.39
C THR A 201 -11.71 -4.95 5.86
N ASN A 202 -12.84 -4.90 5.17
CA ASN A 202 -13.47 -3.66 4.75
C ASN A 202 -13.63 -2.67 5.93
N TYR A 203 -13.92 -3.17 7.13
CA TYR A 203 -14.01 -2.34 8.33
C TYR A 203 -12.65 -1.73 8.71
N GLY A 204 -11.59 -2.52 8.79
CA GLY A 204 -10.25 -2.03 9.13
C GLY A 204 -9.74 -0.98 8.15
N ILE A 205 -9.94 -1.19 6.85
CA ILE A 205 -9.56 -0.22 5.81
C ILE A 205 -10.36 1.08 5.98
N ARG A 206 -11.66 1.03 6.22
CA ARG A 206 -12.50 2.22 6.44
C ARG A 206 -12.04 3.02 7.66
N VAL A 207 -11.71 2.34 8.75
CA VAL A 207 -11.18 2.98 9.97
C VAL A 207 -9.83 3.65 9.69
N ALA A 208 -8.90 2.95 9.05
CA ALA A 208 -7.58 3.48 8.72
C ALA A 208 -7.68 4.72 7.79
N ARG A 209 -8.56 4.67 6.79
CA ARG A 209 -8.81 5.82 5.90
C ARG A 209 -9.48 6.99 6.63
N GLY A 210 -10.42 6.71 7.55
CA GLY A 210 -11.00 7.76 8.41
C GLY A 210 -9.97 8.45 9.29
N LEU A 211 -9.03 7.69 9.86
CA LEU A 211 -7.89 8.24 10.59
C LEU A 211 -6.95 9.05 9.69
N ALA A 212 -6.75 8.64 8.43
CA ALA A 212 -5.96 9.38 7.47
C ALA A 212 -6.57 10.76 7.16
N TRP A 213 -7.90 10.82 7.02
CA TRP A 213 -8.61 12.10 6.85
C TRP A 213 -8.44 13.02 8.06
N PHE A 214 -8.62 12.48 9.27
CA PHE A 214 -8.39 13.22 10.51
C PHE A 214 -6.94 13.69 10.66
N ASN A 215 -5.97 12.84 10.31
CA ASN A 215 -4.56 13.19 10.34
C ASN A 215 -4.22 14.28 9.32
N CYS A 216 -4.90 14.33 8.18
CA CYS A 216 -4.77 15.44 7.25
C CYS A 216 -5.16 16.78 7.89
N ASP A 217 -6.24 16.83 8.68
CA ASP A 217 -6.62 18.05 9.41
C ASP A 217 -5.52 18.54 10.36
N ARG A 218 -4.87 17.61 11.05
CA ARG A 218 -3.72 17.92 11.91
C ARG A 218 -2.50 18.43 11.14
N LEU A 219 -2.29 17.93 9.92
CA LEU A 219 -1.20 18.36 9.04
C LEU A 219 -1.47 19.72 8.39
N LEU A 220 -2.70 20.17 8.32
CA LEU A 220 -3.08 21.49 7.81
C LEU A 220 -2.93 22.61 8.83
N ASP A 221 -2.78 22.29 10.11
CA ASP A 221 -2.50 23.27 11.15
C ASP A 221 -1.02 23.72 11.05
N PRO A 222 -0.73 24.98 10.67
CA PRO A 222 0.64 25.46 10.49
C PRO A 222 1.50 25.34 11.73
N ASP A 223 0.90 25.46 12.91
CA ASP A 223 1.62 25.44 14.19
C ASP A 223 1.90 24.01 14.66
N ALA A 224 1.17 23.02 14.15
CA ALA A 224 1.25 21.62 14.55
C ALA A 224 1.80 20.68 13.47
N THR A 225 1.98 21.13 12.22
CA THR A 225 2.32 20.28 11.07
C THR A 225 3.51 19.38 11.32
N GLU A 226 4.62 19.91 11.82
CA GLU A 226 5.84 19.13 12.05
C GLU A 226 5.66 18.06 13.15
N GLU A 227 5.00 18.41 14.24
CA GLU A 227 4.70 17.46 15.32
C GLU A 227 3.68 16.40 14.85
N ALA A 228 2.66 16.81 14.08
CA ALA A 228 1.69 15.90 13.49
C ALA A 228 2.39 14.89 12.55
N SER A 229 3.26 15.36 11.65
CA SER A 229 4.01 14.50 10.73
C SER A 229 4.89 13.49 11.48
N ARG A 230 5.64 13.95 12.48
CA ARG A 230 6.45 13.06 13.34
C ARG A 230 5.60 12.05 14.12
N SER A 231 4.46 12.49 14.64
CA SER A 231 3.51 11.64 15.38
C SER A 231 2.91 10.56 14.48
N ILE A 232 2.48 10.93 13.26
CA ILE A 232 1.93 9.99 12.27
C ILE A 232 3.00 8.95 11.89
N GLY A 233 4.22 9.39 11.60
CA GLY A 233 5.33 8.47 11.28
C GLY A 233 5.61 7.48 12.41
N ARG A 234 5.71 7.97 13.66
CA ARG A 234 5.91 7.09 14.83
C ARG A 234 4.76 6.11 15.06
N SER A 235 3.52 6.56 14.90
CA SER A 235 2.34 5.69 15.06
C SER A 235 2.30 4.60 13.98
N THR A 236 2.63 4.95 12.74
CA THR A 236 2.71 3.99 11.62
C THR A 236 3.81 2.95 11.87
N ALA A 237 5.01 3.39 12.27
CA ALA A 237 6.11 2.50 12.62
C ALA A 237 5.73 1.56 13.79
N ALA A 238 5.03 2.06 14.81
CA ALA A 238 4.54 1.26 15.93
C ALA A 238 3.54 0.18 15.47
N LEU A 239 2.61 0.52 14.57
CA LEU A 239 1.68 -0.45 13.97
C LEU A 239 2.40 -1.55 13.21
N ILE A 240 3.36 -1.21 12.36
CA ILE A 240 4.19 -2.17 11.63
C ILE A 240 4.94 -3.08 12.59
N SER A 241 5.53 -2.51 13.65
CA SER A 241 6.24 -3.27 14.68
C SER A 241 5.33 -4.23 15.44
N GLU A 242 4.11 -3.81 15.79
CA GLU A 242 3.13 -4.64 16.50
C GLU A 242 2.64 -5.81 15.61
N ILE A 243 2.38 -5.59 14.32
CA ILE A 243 2.06 -6.66 13.37
C ILE A 243 3.24 -7.63 13.24
N ARG A 244 4.46 -7.11 13.16
CA ARG A 244 5.67 -7.94 13.04
C ARG A 244 5.94 -8.76 14.30
N SER A 245 5.74 -8.17 15.48
CA SER A 245 6.05 -8.78 16.78
C SER A 245 5.01 -8.41 17.84
N PRO A 246 3.82 -9.04 17.81
CA PRO A 246 2.75 -8.73 18.75
C PRO A 246 3.17 -8.88 20.21
N GLY A 247 2.62 -8.03 21.07
CA GLY A 247 2.80 -8.11 22.53
C GLY A 247 2.24 -9.44 23.11
N ASP A 248 1.15 -9.97 22.53
CA ASP A 248 0.57 -11.24 22.96
C ASP A 248 1.48 -12.43 22.64
N ARG A 249 1.80 -13.23 23.67
CA ARG A 249 2.72 -14.38 23.57
C ARG A 249 2.16 -15.50 22.70
N LYS A 250 0.84 -15.75 22.70
CA LYS A 250 0.20 -16.82 21.93
C LYS A 250 0.18 -16.45 20.45
N LEU A 251 -0.19 -15.21 20.15
CA LEU A 251 -0.18 -14.70 18.79
C LEU A 251 1.24 -14.68 18.22
N ARG A 252 2.22 -14.25 19.01
CA ARG A 252 3.64 -14.30 18.62
C ARG A 252 4.13 -15.71 18.31
N ALA A 253 3.76 -16.69 19.15
CA ALA A 253 4.11 -18.10 18.92
C ALA A 253 3.42 -18.63 17.65
N ALA A 254 2.14 -18.30 17.43
CA ALA A 254 1.42 -18.68 16.22
C ALA A 254 2.06 -18.09 14.96
N LEU A 255 2.40 -16.81 14.97
CA LEU A 255 3.11 -16.14 13.86
C LEU A 255 4.51 -16.73 13.64
N TRP A 256 5.22 -17.12 14.69
CA TRP A 256 6.52 -17.77 14.56
C TRP A 256 6.42 -19.13 13.83
N ILE A 257 5.39 -19.93 14.15
CA ILE A 257 5.11 -21.19 13.45
C ILE A 257 4.75 -20.91 12.00
N LEU A 258 3.82 -19.97 11.78
CA LEU A 258 3.32 -19.57 10.47
C LEU A 258 4.46 -19.12 9.54
N ARG A 259 5.32 -18.25 10.02
CA ARG A 259 6.48 -17.72 9.28
C ARG A 259 7.49 -18.81 8.90
N ARG A 260 7.50 -19.95 9.56
CA ARG A 260 8.34 -21.09 9.18
C ARG A 260 7.70 -22.03 8.17
N LEU A 261 6.36 -22.09 8.15
CA LEU A 261 5.63 -23.01 7.29
C LEU A 261 5.29 -22.38 5.92
N ILE A 262 4.97 -21.08 5.88
CA ILE A 262 4.44 -20.43 4.68
C ILE A 262 5.51 -19.89 3.72
N PRO A 263 6.64 -19.30 4.14
CA PRO A 263 7.64 -18.76 3.21
C PRO A 263 8.13 -19.75 2.18
N ASP A 264 8.25 -21.03 2.54
CA ASP A 264 8.69 -22.09 1.63
C ASP A 264 7.67 -22.37 0.50
N ARG A 265 6.48 -21.80 0.58
CA ARG A 265 5.42 -21.90 -0.43
C ARG A 265 5.30 -20.65 -1.29
N ARG A 266 6.15 -19.63 -1.08
CA ARG A 266 6.19 -18.46 -1.93
C ARG A 266 6.48 -18.86 -3.37
N HIS A 267 5.66 -18.37 -4.28
CA HIS A 267 5.76 -18.61 -5.71
C HIS A 267 5.98 -17.29 -6.43
N TRP A 268 6.63 -17.38 -7.58
CA TRP A 268 6.81 -16.24 -8.45
C TRP A 268 6.24 -16.57 -9.84
N PRO A 269 5.52 -15.67 -10.48
CA PRO A 269 5.04 -15.87 -11.84
C PRO A 269 6.21 -16.16 -12.79
N ALA A 270 5.94 -16.89 -13.86
CA ALA A 270 6.92 -17.07 -14.93
C ALA A 270 7.25 -15.70 -15.57
N ALA A 271 8.48 -15.55 -16.05
CA ALA A 271 8.87 -14.34 -16.75
C ALA A 271 7.91 -14.07 -17.92
N GLY A 272 7.41 -12.84 -18.02
CA GLY A 272 6.44 -12.44 -19.03
C GLY A 272 4.97 -12.79 -18.73
N THR A 273 4.65 -13.28 -17.52
CA THR A 273 3.26 -13.46 -17.09
C THR A 273 2.57 -12.09 -17.04
N PRO A 274 1.43 -11.89 -17.74
CA PRO A 274 0.68 -10.64 -17.66
C PRO A 274 0.30 -10.27 -16.23
N VAL A 275 0.21 -8.98 -15.96
CA VAL A 275 -0.23 -8.42 -14.67
C VAL A 275 -1.76 -8.25 -14.64
N ALA A 276 -2.47 -8.91 -15.56
CA ALA A 276 -3.91 -8.81 -15.70
C ALA A 276 -4.69 -9.43 -14.54
#